data_64e761aa1268b3a2478eecb7fdfdaae7
#
_entry.id   64e761aa1268b3a2478eecb7fdfdaae7
#
_cell.length_a   1.000
_cell.length_b   1.000
_cell.length_c   1.000
_cell.angle_alpha   90.00
_cell.angle_beta   90.00
_cell.angle_gamma   90.00
#
_symmetry.space_group_name_H-M   'P 1'
#
loop_
_entity.id
_entity.type
_entity.pdbx_description
1 polymer ?
#
loop_
_entity_poly.entity_id
_entity_poly.type
_entity_poly.pdbx_seq_one_letter_code
_entity_poly.pdbx_strand_id
1 'polypeptide(L)'
;MLKHSCNAVFLLCLGLAASARAAEPARLIDQIPIPGAPLNSFDIGFAEGGLYAFSDRSNASVDLIDTHSRRLVAQVGGFTGAKSGGLSGPNGVTLVEGRQVWAGDGDSSVKVIDIASRRIVASVPTGGAKRVDELGYDPRDHLVIVANNADKPPFLTLISSRPPYAVKTRITLTRATDGLEQPVWDARTGEVMVSVPELDGKPADGAIAVIDPRQGKLVGMDDVSECMPAGLATGPGGQLLVGCSDDGVHAGFPAHSLLLDAVSGKVTQSFDRVGGSDEVWYDAKSGRYTLAAVANPGGPVIGVIDANDRRWLGNVHSGKSAHSVAGVDGTLFVPVGAGDDACPNGCVKVFGH
;
A
#
# COMPACT_ATOMS: atom_id res chain seq x y z
N MET A 1 -80.26 4.10 34.45
CA MET A 1 -79.11 5.00 34.30
C MET A 1 -77.83 4.14 34.48
N LEU A 2 -77.25 3.61 33.43
CA LEU A 2 -75.96 2.89 33.48
C LEU A 2 -74.87 3.83 32.91
N LYS A 3 -73.91 4.11 33.73
CA LYS A 3 -72.67 4.83 33.30
C LYS A 3 -71.64 3.80 32.82
N HIS A 4 -71.27 3.87 31.55
CA HIS A 4 -70.16 3.12 31.02
C HIS A 4 -68.88 3.97 31.15
N SER A 5 -67.91 3.46 31.92
CA SER A 5 -66.57 4.01 32.02
C SER A 5 -65.69 3.37 30.94
N CYS A 6 -65.18 4.19 30.04
CA CYS A 6 -64.23 3.76 29.02
C CYS A 6 -62.81 3.93 29.58
N ASN A 7 -62.11 2.81 29.85
CA ASN A 7 -60.69 2.82 30.21
C ASN A 7 -59.86 2.85 28.93
N ALA A 8 -59.16 3.95 28.67
CA ALA A 8 -58.18 4.03 27.63
C ALA A 8 -56.84 3.46 28.15
N VAL A 9 -56.38 2.37 27.54
CA VAL A 9 -55.04 1.82 27.79
C VAL A 9 -54.05 2.53 26.87
N PHE A 10 -53.16 3.32 27.45
CA PHE A 10 -52.00 3.90 26.73
C PHE A 10 -50.91 2.85 26.63
N LEU A 11 -50.66 2.33 25.42
CA LEU A 11 -49.49 1.50 25.13
C LEU A 11 -48.30 2.46 24.95
N LEU A 12 -47.38 2.44 25.91
CA LEU A 12 -46.10 3.14 25.82
C LEU A 12 -45.14 2.24 24.99
N CYS A 13 -44.95 2.56 23.68
CA CYS A 13 -43.90 1.98 22.87
C CYS A 13 -42.56 2.58 23.29
N LEU A 14 -41.78 1.84 24.13
CA LEU A 14 -40.38 2.14 24.32
C LEU A 14 -39.62 1.77 23.05
N GLY A 15 -39.30 2.73 22.21
CA GLY A 15 -38.35 2.59 21.12
C GLY A 15 -36.94 2.38 21.68
N LEU A 16 -36.44 1.17 21.60
CA LEU A 16 -35.00 0.90 21.78
C LEU A 16 -34.25 1.58 20.63
N ALA A 17 -33.74 2.78 20.88
CA ALA A 17 -32.72 3.38 20.01
C ALA A 17 -31.45 2.54 20.16
N ALA A 18 -31.22 1.62 19.24
CA ALA A 18 -29.93 0.99 19.08
C ALA A 18 -28.92 2.09 18.69
N SER A 19 -28.12 2.52 19.66
CA SER A 19 -26.98 3.40 19.39
C SER A 19 -26.06 2.62 18.46
N ALA A 20 -26.02 2.96 17.17
CA ALA A 20 -24.99 2.50 16.27
C ALA A 20 -23.65 2.95 16.86
N ARG A 21 -22.94 2.03 17.49
CA ARG A 21 -21.60 2.27 17.99
C ARG A 21 -20.75 2.57 16.75
N ALA A 22 -20.21 3.78 16.69
CA ALA A 22 -19.29 4.12 15.60
C ALA A 22 -18.19 3.06 15.57
N ALA A 23 -17.94 2.49 14.39
CA ALA A 23 -16.87 1.51 14.25
C ALA A 23 -15.56 2.20 14.67
N GLU A 24 -14.85 1.60 15.61
CA GLU A 24 -13.53 2.11 16.02
C GLU A 24 -12.58 2.00 14.83
N PRO A 25 -11.71 3.02 14.59
CA PRO A 25 -10.84 3.01 13.43
C PRO A 25 -9.87 1.81 13.43
N ALA A 26 -9.01 1.70 14.39
CA ALA A 26 -8.10 0.57 14.64
C ALA A 26 -7.44 0.79 16.00
N ARG A 27 -6.88 -0.25 16.60
CA ARG A 27 -6.15 -0.16 17.87
C ARG A 27 -4.85 -0.96 17.82
N LEU A 28 -3.80 -0.47 18.47
CA LEU A 28 -2.55 -1.21 18.66
C LEU A 28 -2.83 -2.46 19.52
N ILE A 29 -2.45 -3.64 19.01
CA ILE A 29 -2.66 -4.93 19.68
C ILE A 29 -1.37 -5.69 19.94
N ASP A 30 -0.27 -5.36 19.21
CA ASP A 30 1.02 -6.02 19.40
C ASP A 30 2.17 -5.15 18.82
N GLN A 31 3.40 -5.53 19.14
CA GLN A 31 4.65 -4.95 18.59
C GLN A 31 5.65 -6.09 18.37
N ILE A 32 6.12 -6.22 17.15
CA ILE A 32 7.06 -7.26 16.75
C ILE A 32 8.46 -6.65 16.65
N PRO A 33 9.38 -6.97 17.55
CA PRO A 33 10.74 -6.44 17.47
C PRO A 33 11.47 -7.03 16.26
N ILE A 34 12.26 -6.18 15.59
CA ILE A 34 13.12 -6.58 14.47
C ILE A 34 14.54 -6.67 14.99
N PRO A 35 15.17 -7.86 14.97
CA PRO A 35 16.54 -8.03 15.42
C PRO A 35 17.54 -7.49 14.37
N GLY A 36 18.76 -7.17 14.83
CA GLY A 36 19.83 -6.66 13.99
C GLY A 36 20.10 -5.18 14.18
N ALA A 37 20.40 -4.46 13.11
CA ALA A 37 20.58 -3.01 13.14
C ALA A 37 19.24 -2.31 13.43
N PRO A 38 19.26 -1.17 14.14
CA PRO A 38 18.06 -0.37 14.32
C PRO A 38 17.40 -0.02 12.98
N LEU A 39 16.07 -0.10 12.92
CA LEU A 39 15.27 0.09 11.70
C LEU A 39 15.24 1.60 11.31
N ASN A 40 16.35 2.10 10.79
CA ASN A 40 16.50 3.49 10.36
C ASN A 40 16.04 3.71 8.92
N SER A 41 16.00 2.65 8.12
CA SER A 41 15.59 2.67 6.71
C SER A 41 14.87 1.37 6.39
N PHE A 42 13.67 1.49 5.90
CA PHE A 42 12.80 0.41 5.46
C PHE A 42 11.93 0.91 4.32
N ASP A 43 11.11 0.05 3.76
CA ASP A 43 10.19 0.39 2.70
C ASP A 43 8.92 -0.44 2.79
N ILE A 44 8.28 -0.64 1.65
CA ILE A 44 6.94 -1.18 1.50
C ILE A 44 6.84 -2.63 2.02
N GLY A 45 5.67 -2.96 2.56
CA GLY A 45 5.30 -4.29 2.99
C GLY A 45 4.09 -4.85 2.25
N PHE A 46 3.89 -6.15 2.27
CA PHE A 46 2.76 -6.84 1.67
C PHE A 46 2.28 -7.99 2.57
N ALA A 47 0.95 -8.16 2.69
CA ALA A 47 0.36 -9.21 3.53
C ALA A 47 -0.64 -10.07 2.74
N GLU A 48 -0.44 -11.39 2.78
CA GLU A 48 -1.36 -12.35 2.16
C GLU A 48 -1.18 -13.75 2.78
N GLY A 49 -2.26 -14.51 2.90
CA GLY A 49 -2.21 -15.94 3.17
C GLY A 49 -1.45 -16.37 4.43
N GLY A 50 -1.47 -15.56 5.48
CA GLY A 50 -0.78 -15.87 6.74
C GLY A 50 0.66 -15.36 6.81
N LEU A 51 1.14 -14.64 5.79
CA LEU A 51 2.46 -14.04 5.75
C LEU A 51 2.37 -12.53 5.57
N TYR A 52 3.17 -11.79 6.31
CA TYR A 52 3.54 -10.41 6.05
C TYR A 52 5.03 -10.37 5.72
N ALA A 53 5.37 -9.73 4.61
CA ALA A 53 6.75 -9.49 4.20
C ALA A 53 7.00 -7.99 4.10
N PHE A 54 8.14 -7.48 4.54
CA PHE A 54 8.50 -6.08 4.33
C PHE A 54 9.99 -5.89 4.06
N SER A 55 10.30 -4.78 3.45
CA SER A 55 11.64 -4.39 3.02
C SER A 55 12.40 -3.72 4.14
N ASP A 56 13.36 -4.41 4.75
CA ASP A 56 14.28 -3.87 5.76
C ASP A 56 15.63 -3.48 5.11
N ARG A 57 15.73 -2.22 4.70
CA ARG A 57 16.98 -1.66 4.14
C ARG A 57 18.09 -1.60 5.18
N SER A 58 17.76 -1.42 6.47
CA SER A 58 18.74 -1.34 7.56
C SER A 58 19.54 -2.62 7.74
N ASN A 59 18.89 -3.77 7.54
CA ASN A 59 19.49 -5.10 7.65
C ASN A 59 19.76 -5.75 6.28
N ALA A 60 19.53 -5.03 5.17
CA ALA A 60 19.68 -5.53 3.81
C ALA A 60 18.91 -6.86 3.59
N SER A 61 17.69 -6.94 4.10
CA SER A 61 16.84 -8.14 4.13
C SER A 61 15.39 -7.85 3.76
N VAL A 62 14.69 -8.87 3.29
CA VAL A 62 13.24 -8.95 3.38
C VAL A 62 12.89 -9.77 4.60
N ASP A 63 12.12 -9.17 5.48
CA ASP A 63 11.71 -9.77 6.74
C ASP A 63 10.34 -10.43 6.58
N LEU A 64 10.25 -11.69 7.00
CA LEU A 64 9.05 -12.50 6.91
C LEU A 64 8.45 -12.69 8.29
N ILE A 65 7.18 -12.33 8.44
CA ILE A 65 6.42 -12.40 9.69
C ILE A 65 5.18 -13.30 9.49
N ASP A 66 5.01 -14.29 10.35
CA ASP A 66 3.77 -15.06 10.41
C ASP A 66 2.68 -14.22 11.06
N THR A 67 1.58 -14.00 10.34
CA THR A 67 0.53 -13.06 10.74
C THR A 67 -0.33 -13.58 11.89
N HIS A 68 -0.42 -14.89 12.08
CA HIS A 68 -1.22 -15.51 13.13
C HIS A 68 -0.49 -15.48 14.48
N SER A 69 0.77 -15.92 14.48
CA SER A 69 1.61 -15.90 15.69
C SER A 69 2.23 -14.53 15.97
N ARG A 70 2.21 -13.61 14.99
CA ARG A 70 2.84 -12.29 15.05
C ARG A 70 4.32 -12.37 15.40
N ARG A 71 5.03 -13.25 14.72
CA ARG A 71 6.46 -13.48 14.97
C ARG A 71 7.24 -13.39 13.68
N LEU A 72 8.41 -12.78 13.79
CA LEU A 72 9.41 -12.85 12.74
C LEU A 72 9.84 -14.31 12.56
N VAL A 73 9.69 -14.83 11.34
CA VAL A 73 10.06 -16.22 11.01
C VAL A 73 11.30 -16.33 10.15
N ALA A 74 11.70 -15.24 9.50
CA ALA A 74 12.98 -15.16 8.77
C ALA A 74 13.35 -13.70 8.47
N GLN A 75 14.66 -13.44 8.38
CA GLN A 75 15.26 -12.30 7.69
C GLN A 75 16.06 -12.85 6.51
N VAL A 76 15.57 -12.61 5.29
CA VAL A 76 16.21 -13.12 4.08
C VAL A 76 17.14 -12.05 3.54
N GLY A 77 18.42 -12.17 3.85
CA GLY A 77 19.46 -11.23 3.41
C GLY A 77 19.85 -11.42 1.94
N GLY A 78 20.78 -10.58 1.49
CA GLY A 78 21.31 -10.64 0.12
C GLY A 78 20.86 -9.49 -0.76
N PHE A 79 20.36 -8.41 -0.14
CA PHE A 79 19.97 -7.16 -0.78
C PHE A 79 21.06 -6.09 -0.65
N THR A 80 20.87 -4.99 -1.35
CA THR A 80 21.83 -3.90 -1.40
C THR A 80 21.99 -3.15 -0.07
N GLY A 81 20.94 -3.09 0.74
CA GLY A 81 20.86 -2.31 1.97
C GLY A 81 20.62 -0.82 1.71
N ALA A 82 20.70 -0.02 2.78
CA ALA A 82 20.53 1.42 2.72
C ALA A 82 21.72 2.08 2.01
N LYS A 83 21.46 2.82 0.95
CA LYS A 83 22.43 3.60 0.15
C LYS A 83 21.81 4.90 -0.33
N SER A 84 22.63 5.81 -0.85
CA SER A 84 22.18 7.07 -1.46
C SER A 84 22.03 6.96 -2.98
N GLY A 85 21.45 7.98 -3.60
CA GLY A 85 21.44 8.15 -5.06
C GLY A 85 20.53 7.16 -5.81
N GLY A 86 19.47 6.68 -5.18
CA GLY A 86 18.53 5.74 -5.80
C GLY A 86 19.11 4.33 -5.95
N LEU A 87 19.91 3.89 -4.99
CA LEU A 87 20.59 2.58 -4.98
C LEU A 87 20.28 1.77 -3.72
N SER A 88 19.32 2.19 -2.90
CA SER A 88 18.85 1.42 -1.73
C SER A 88 18.02 0.22 -2.15
N GLY A 89 18.02 -0.82 -1.32
CA GLY A 89 17.16 -2.01 -1.45
C GLY A 89 17.27 -2.92 -0.22
N PRO A 90 16.25 -3.76 0.04
CA PRO A 90 15.05 -3.94 -0.76
C PRO A 90 14.11 -2.73 -0.69
N ASN A 91 13.15 -2.67 -1.64
CA ASN A 91 12.15 -1.60 -1.72
C ASN A 91 10.72 -2.20 -1.69
N GLY A 92 9.94 -2.12 -2.77
CA GLY A 92 8.64 -2.78 -2.81
C GLY A 92 8.74 -4.30 -2.73
N VAL A 93 7.73 -4.92 -2.13
CA VAL A 93 7.57 -6.38 -2.09
C VAL A 93 6.16 -6.77 -2.52
N THR A 94 6.01 -7.95 -3.11
CA THR A 94 4.71 -8.55 -3.38
C THR A 94 4.76 -10.07 -3.19
N LEU A 95 3.63 -10.68 -2.82
CA LEU A 95 3.50 -12.12 -2.75
C LEU A 95 2.96 -12.67 -4.08
N VAL A 96 3.50 -13.80 -4.50
CA VAL A 96 3.14 -14.45 -5.77
C VAL A 96 2.72 -15.87 -5.50
N GLU A 97 1.46 -16.18 -5.82
CA GLU A 97 0.83 -17.51 -5.70
C GLU A 97 0.98 -18.16 -4.30
N GLY A 98 1.13 -17.35 -3.22
CA GLY A 98 1.34 -17.85 -1.86
C GLY A 98 2.62 -18.68 -1.67
N ARG A 99 3.56 -18.65 -2.62
CA ARG A 99 4.79 -19.46 -2.62
C ARG A 99 6.06 -18.64 -2.68
N GLN A 100 5.99 -17.44 -3.21
CA GLN A 100 7.16 -16.60 -3.42
C GLN A 100 6.90 -15.19 -2.90
N VAL A 101 7.95 -14.55 -2.39
CA VAL A 101 8.03 -13.10 -2.21
C VAL A 101 8.96 -12.55 -3.28
N TRP A 102 8.49 -11.58 -4.02
CA TRP A 102 9.27 -10.83 -4.99
C TRP A 102 9.60 -9.47 -4.40
N ALA A 103 10.87 -9.06 -4.50
CA ALA A 103 11.34 -7.81 -3.91
C ALA A 103 12.23 -7.04 -4.88
N GLY A 104 11.95 -5.74 -5.03
CA GLY A 104 12.80 -4.82 -5.77
C GLY A 104 14.09 -4.52 -5.03
N ASP A 105 15.22 -4.38 -5.74
CA ASP A 105 16.50 -4.10 -5.10
C ASP A 105 17.22 -2.91 -5.73
N GLY A 106 18.18 -2.37 -5.00
CA GLY A 106 18.99 -1.21 -5.38
C GLY A 106 19.92 -1.43 -6.55
N ASP A 107 20.17 -2.68 -6.93
CA ASP A 107 21.02 -3.09 -8.06
C ASP A 107 20.26 -3.20 -9.40
N SER A 108 19.04 -2.65 -9.47
CA SER A 108 18.15 -2.76 -10.62
C SER A 108 17.71 -4.19 -10.95
N SER A 109 17.60 -5.02 -9.93
CA SER A 109 17.06 -6.39 -10.07
C SER A 109 15.81 -6.58 -9.20
N VAL A 110 15.04 -7.60 -9.55
CA VAL A 110 14.01 -8.16 -8.67
C VAL A 110 14.51 -9.49 -8.15
N LYS A 111 14.50 -9.68 -6.83
CA LYS A 111 14.88 -10.92 -6.19
C LYS A 111 13.65 -11.75 -5.85
N VAL A 112 13.69 -13.02 -6.18
CA VAL A 112 12.62 -14.00 -5.93
C VAL A 112 13.00 -14.84 -4.74
N ILE A 113 12.24 -14.76 -3.67
CA ILE A 113 12.41 -15.54 -2.43
C ILE A 113 11.38 -16.67 -2.45
N ASP A 114 11.83 -17.91 -2.32
CA ASP A 114 10.95 -19.05 -2.05
C ASP A 114 10.61 -19.10 -0.56
N ILE A 115 9.30 -19.04 -0.24
CA ILE A 115 8.80 -18.94 1.14
C ILE A 115 9.15 -20.18 1.95
N ALA A 116 9.08 -21.36 1.35
CA ALA A 116 9.30 -22.62 2.07
C ALA A 116 10.77 -22.80 2.48
N SER A 117 11.70 -22.50 1.57
CA SER A 117 13.14 -22.58 1.86
C SER A 117 13.71 -21.32 2.50
N ARG A 118 12.98 -20.19 2.44
CA ARG A 118 13.41 -18.87 2.94
C ARG A 118 14.72 -18.41 2.29
N ARG A 119 14.85 -18.62 0.99
CA ARG A 119 16.07 -18.31 0.21
C ARG A 119 15.72 -17.57 -1.07
N ILE A 120 16.64 -16.71 -1.50
CA ILE A 120 16.60 -16.15 -2.85
C ILE A 120 16.89 -17.29 -3.83
N VAL A 121 15.96 -17.55 -4.74
CA VAL A 121 16.04 -18.60 -5.78
C VAL A 121 16.30 -18.03 -7.17
N ALA A 122 16.08 -16.72 -7.36
CA ALA A 122 16.41 -16.03 -8.60
C ALA A 122 16.67 -14.55 -8.34
N SER A 123 17.46 -13.93 -9.23
CA SER A 123 17.63 -12.49 -9.36
C SER A 123 17.43 -12.12 -10.83
N VAL A 124 16.46 -11.27 -11.12
CA VAL A 124 16.03 -10.91 -12.47
C VAL A 124 16.40 -9.47 -12.76
N PRO A 125 17.41 -9.19 -13.60
CA PRO A 125 17.77 -7.84 -13.98
C PRO A 125 16.64 -7.16 -14.78
N THR A 126 16.25 -5.96 -14.38
CA THR A 126 15.23 -5.17 -15.10
C THR A 126 15.82 -4.39 -16.28
N GLY A 127 17.12 -4.17 -16.26
CA GLY A 127 17.85 -3.42 -17.29
C GLY A 127 17.93 -1.92 -17.02
N GLY A 128 17.54 -1.48 -15.84
CA GLY A 128 17.78 -0.12 -15.35
C GLY A 128 19.18 0.07 -14.76
N ALA A 129 19.42 1.27 -14.26
CA ALA A 129 20.68 1.65 -13.59
C ALA A 129 20.48 2.05 -12.13
N LYS A 130 19.24 2.14 -11.69
CA LYS A 130 18.82 2.57 -10.36
C LYS A 130 17.95 1.50 -9.70
N ARG A 131 17.49 1.78 -8.48
CA ARG A 131 16.65 0.86 -7.72
C ARG A 131 15.40 0.47 -8.50
N VAL A 132 14.98 -0.77 -8.30
CA VAL A 132 13.60 -1.20 -8.52
C VAL A 132 12.83 -0.81 -7.27
N ASP A 133 11.64 -0.26 -7.44
CA ASP A 133 10.78 0.14 -6.34
C ASP A 133 9.59 -0.80 -6.18
N GLU A 134 8.37 -0.31 -6.27
CA GLU A 134 7.18 -1.07 -5.98
C GLU A 134 6.82 -2.12 -7.05
N LEU A 135 6.12 -3.15 -6.62
CA LEU A 135 5.72 -4.27 -7.45
C LEU A 135 4.23 -4.57 -7.31
N GLY A 136 3.58 -4.87 -8.44
CA GLY A 136 2.23 -5.43 -8.49
C GLY A 136 2.23 -6.82 -9.13
N TYR A 137 1.21 -7.63 -8.84
CA TYR A 137 1.06 -8.96 -9.41
C TYR A 137 -0.27 -9.11 -10.15
N ASP A 138 -0.19 -9.54 -11.41
CA ASP A 138 -1.33 -9.98 -12.22
C ASP A 138 -1.41 -11.52 -12.19
N PRO A 139 -2.34 -12.08 -11.40
CA PRO A 139 -2.48 -13.53 -11.27
C PRO A 139 -3.11 -14.17 -12.51
N ARG A 140 -3.83 -13.40 -13.34
CA ARG A 140 -4.49 -13.90 -14.56
C ARG A 140 -3.49 -14.24 -15.65
N ASP A 141 -2.52 -13.36 -15.87
CA ASP A 141 -1.54 -13.50 -16.94
C ASP A 141 -0.16 -13.93 -16.41
N HIS A 142 -0.05 -14.17 -15.08
CA HIS A 142 1.18 -14.57 -14.38
C HIS A 142 2.33 -13.59 -14.62
N LEU A 143 2.04 -12.30 -14.43
CA LEU A 143 3.01 -11.22 -14.61
C LEU A 143 3.25 -10.47 -13.29
N VAL A 144 4.51 -10.21 -12.99
CA VAL A 144 4.88 -9.22 -11.98
C VAL A 144 5.22 -7.93 -12.71
N ILE A 145 4.57 -6.86 -12.31
CA ILE A 145 4.75 -5.50 -12.82
C ILE A 145 5.68 -4.77 -11.85
N VAL A 146 6.73 -4.19 -12.36
CA VAL A 146 7.86 -3.71 -11.58
C VAL A 146 8.12 -2.25 -11.96
N ALA A 147 8.09 -1.34 -10.99
CA ALA A 147 8.43 0.06 -11.18
C ALA A 147 9.95 0.29 -11.09
N ASN A 148 10.56 0.71 -12.18
CA ASN A 148 11.93 1.25 -12.21
C ASN A 148 11.83 2.77 -12.02
N ASN A 149 11.49 3.20 -10.80
CA ASN A 149 11.08 4.57 -10.52
C ASN A 149 12.22 5.58 -10.60
N ALA A 150 13.41 5.22 -10.15
CA ALA A 150 14.56 6.12 -10.02
C ALA A 150 15.39 6.30 -11.32
N ASP A 151 15.09 5.51 -12.37
CA ASP A 151 15.68 5.69 -13.70
C ASP A 151 15.05 6.92 -14.39
N LYS A 152 15.76 7.50 -15.34
CA LYS A 152 15.29 8.69 -16.09
C LYS A 152 15.44 8.48 -17.60
N PRO A 153 14.32 8.38 -18.35
CA PRO A 153 12.93 8.34 -17.87
C PRO A 153 12.63 7.06 -17.07
N PRO A 154 11.67 7.09 -16.15
CA PRO A 154 11.25 5.88 -15.43
C PRO A 154 10.48 4.93 -16.36
N PHE A 155 10.46 3.65 -16.01
CA PHE A 155 9.80 2.63 -16.82
C PHE A 155 9.26 1.48 -15.97
N LEU A 156 8.29 0.78 -16.51
CA LEU A 156 7.80 -0.48 -15.96
C LEU A 156 8.50 -1.66 -16.62
N THR A 157 8.80 -2.69 -15.86
CA THR A 157 9.26 -3.99 -16.37
C THR A 157 8.21 -5.04 -16.07
N LEU A 158 7.70 -5.74 -17.09
CA LEU A 158 6.80 -6.86 -16.94
C LEU A 158 7.60 -8.16 -16.99
N ILE A 159 7.50 -8.96 -15.92
CA ILE A 159 8.27 -10.19 -15.74
C ILE A 159 7.31 -11.37 -15.56
N SER A 160 7.56 -12.49 -16.26
CA SER A 160 6.81 -13.72 -15.99
C SER A 160 7.05 -14.19 -14.56
N SER A 161 6.00 -14.45 -13.80
CA SER A 161 6.11 -15.04 -12.47
C SER A 161 6.52 -16.52 -12.48
N ARG A 162 6.59 -17.13 -13.66
CA ARG A 162 6.98 -18.53 -13.84
C ARG A 162 8.43 -18.66 -14.31
N PRO A 163 9.17 -19.64 -13.80
CA PRO A 163 10.53 -19.89 -14.28
C PRO A 163 10.59 -20.05 -15.82
N PRO A 164 11.60 -19.53 -16.47
CA PRO A 164 12.83 -18.93 -15.93
C PRO A 164 12.72 -17.43 -15.58
N TYR A 165 11.51 -16.91 -15.26
CA TYR A 165 11.26 -15.51 -14.86
C TYR A 165 11.69 -14.51 -15.95
N ALA A 166 11.22 -14.75 -17.16
CA ALA A 166 11.62 -13.96 -18.32
C ALA A 166 11.02 -12.55 -18.28
N VAL A 167 11.82 -11.53 -18.52
CA VAL A 167 11.35 -10.19 -18.83
C VAL A 167 10.58 -10.25 -20.15
N LYS A 168 9.30 -9.83 -20.13
CA LYS A 168 8.42 -9.86 -21.29
C LYS A 168 8.49 -8.55 -22.09
N THR A 169 8.45 -7.43 -21.39
CA THR A 169 8.53 -6.10 -22.01
C THR A 169 8.93 -5.04 -20.99
N ARG A 170 9.29 -3.86 -21.50
CA ARG A 170 9.47 -2.64 -20.75
C ARG A 170 8.60 -1.54 -21.33
N ILE A 171 8.00 -0.72 -20.48
CA ILE A 171 7.11 0.37 -20.87
C ILE A 171 7.65 1.64 -20.28
N THR A 172 8.26 2.50 -21.12
CA THR A 172 8.81 3.77 -20.68
C THR A 172 7.72 4.82 -20.60
N LEU A 173 7.66 5.54 -19.47
CA LEU A 173 6.72 6.63 -19.25
C LEU A 173 7.48 7.97 -19.36
N THR A 174 7.63 8.46 -20.58
CA THR A 174 8.50 9.63 -20.86
C THR A 174 7.99 10.94 -20.26
N ARG A 175 6.70 11.04 -19.93
CA ARG A 175 6.13 12.22 -19.26
C ARG A 175 6.30 12.20 -17.75
N ALA A 176 6.54 11.03 -17.15
CA ALA A 176 6.80 10.90 -15.73
C ALA A 176 8.18 11.46 -15.40
N THR A 177 8.26 12.39 -14.46
CA THR A 177 9.49 13.11 -14.11
C THR A 177 9.95 12.91 -12.69
N ASP A 178 9.06 12.43 -11.81
CA ASP A 178 9.35 12.08 -10.40
C ASP A 178 8.98 10.63 -10.08
N GLY A 179 9.40 9.72 -10.93
CA GLY A 179 9.25 8.29 -10.68
C GLY A 179 7.92 7.66 -11.08
N LEU A 180 7.74 6.45 -10.62
CA LEU A 180 6.52 5.63 -10.72
C LEU A 180 6.35 4.93 -9.38
N GLU A 181 5.15 4.99 -8.83
CA GLU A 181 4.81 4.39 -7.55
C GLU A 181 3.88 3.19 -7.71
N GLN A 182 3.18 2.78 -6.69
CA GLN A 182 2.51 1.50 -6.50
C GLN A 182 1.72 1.01 -7.74
N PRO A 183 2.12 -0.12 -8.38
CA PRO A 183 1.32 -0.79 -9.39
C PRO A 183 0.26 -1.67 -8.72
N VAL A 184 -1.00 -1.55 -9.14
CA VAL A 184 -2.08 -2.44 -8.70
C VAL A 184 -2.84 -3.03 -9.90
N TRP A 185 -3.15 -4.33 -9.83
CA TRP A 185 -3.93 -5.00 -10.84
C TRP A 185 -5.42 -4.97 -10.49
N ASP A 186 -6.27 -4.60 -11.46
CA ASP A 186 -7.74 -4.68 -11.31
C ASP A 186 -8.28 -5.94 -11.97
N ALA A 187 -8.83 -6.84 -11.17
CA ALA A 187 -9.42 -8.10 -11.63
C ALA A 187 -10.61 -7.92 -12.58
N ARG A 188 -11.29 -6.77 -12.56
CA ARG A 188 -12.48 -6.50 -13.39
C ARG A 188 -12.10 -6.08 -14.81
N THR A 189 -11.17 -5.16 -14.96
CA THR A 189 -10.69 -4.69 -16.25
C THR A 189 -9.56 -5.57 -16.78
N GLY A 190 -8.77 -6.13 -15.88
CA GLY A 190 -7.54 -6.85 -16.16
C GLY A 190 -6.39 -5.95 -16.54
N GLU A 191 -6.51 -4.67 -16.23
CA GLU A 191 -5.49 -3.65 -16.41
C GLU A 191 -4.70 -3.47 -15.11
N VAL A 192 -3.55 -2.83 -15.24
CA VAL A 192 -2.73 -2.42 -14.09
C VAL A 192 -2.73 -0.91 -14.03
N MET A 193 -3.08 -0.37 -12.88
CA MET A 193 -2.99 1.06 -12.58
C MET A 193 -1.68 1.32 -11.84
N VAL A 194 -1.01 2.42 -12.19
CA VAL A 194 0.29 2.81 -11.64
C VAL A 194 0.26 4.29 -11.30
N SER A 195 0.63 4.65 -10.09
CA SER A 195 0.78 6.05 -9.71
C SER A 195 1.95 6.72 -10.43
N VAL A 196 1.70 7.92 -10.94
CA VAL A 196 2.67 8.81 -11.56
C VAL A 196 2.64 10.12 -10.78
N PRO A 197 3.56 10.35 -9.84
CA PRO A 197 3.52 11.52 -8.95
C PRO A 197 3.56 12.84 -9.69
N GLU A 198 4.38 12.93 -10.74
CA GLU A 198 4.62 14.17 -11.47
C GLU A 198 4.70 13.96 -12.97
N LEU A 199 4.07 14.83 -13.74
CA LEU A 199 4.12 14.88 -15.19
C LEU A 199 4.83 16.13 -15.67
N ASP A 200 5.73 15.98 -16.65
CA ASP A 200 6.36 17.07 -17.39
C ASP A 200 7.04 18.13 -16.49
N GLY A 201 7.56 17.73 -15.32
CA GLY A 201 8.23 18.60 -14.34
C GLY A 201 7.27 19.52 -13.57
N LYS A 202 6.01 19.12 -13.42
CA LYS A 202 4.99 19.89 -12.73
C LYS A 202 4.40 19.09 -11.57
N PRO A 203 4.80 19.33 -10.32
CA PRO A 203 4.28 18.61 -9.15
C PRO A 203 2.76 18.67 -8.98
N ALA A 204 2.09 19.70 -9.50
CA ALA A 204 0.64 19.80 -9.47
C ALA A 204 -0.07 18.85 -10.44
N ASP A 205 0.63 18.36 -11.45
CA ASP A 205 0.10 17.50 -12.50
C ASP A 205 0.60 16.06 -12.27
N GLY A 206 -0.15 15.26 -11.51
CA GLY A 206 0.06 13.83 -11.37
C GLY A 206 -0.94 13.04 -12.20
N ALA A 207 -0.78 11.72 -12.26
CA ALA A 207 -1.72 10.85 -12.96
C ALA A 207 -1.73 9.42 -12.43
N ILE A 208 -2.76 8.66 -12.83
CA ILE A 208 -2.78 7.21 -12.78
C ILE A 208 -2.59 6.67 -14.19
N ALA A 209 -1.46 6.03 -14.45
CA ALA A 209 -1.21 5.37 -15.72
C ALA A 209 -1.96 4.04 -15.78
N VAL A 210 -2.68 3.79 -16.88
CA VAL A 210 -3.41 2.56 -17.13
C VAL A 210 -2.65 1.71 -18.15
N ILE A 211 -2.28 0.50 -17.74
CA ILE A 211 -1.45 -0.42 -18.51
C ILE A 211 -2.27 -1.66 -18.89
N ASP A 212 -2.27 -2.01 -20.16
CA ASP A 212 -2.70 -3.34 -20.62
C ASP A 212 -1.49 -4.30 -20.49
N PRO A 213 -1.45 -5.20 -19.50
CA PRO A 213 -0.31 -6.08 -19.29
C PRO A 213 -0.15 -7.13 -20.39
N ARG A 214 -1.22 -7.52 -21.08
CA ARG A 214 -1.19 -8.48 -22.19
C ARG A 214 -0.55 -7.90 -23.44
N GLN A 215 -0.90 -6.64 -23.74
CA GLN A 215 -0.28 -5.93 -24.86
C GLN A 215 1.08 -5.34 -24.51
N GLY A 216 1.38 -5.23 -23.20
CA GLY A 216 2.59 -4.59 -22.71
C GLY A 216 2.64 -3.10 -23.08
N LYS A 217 1.52 -2.37 -22.90
CA LYS A 217 1.37 -0.99 -23.36
C LYS A 217 0.65 -0.11 -22.36
N LEU A 218 1.03 1.16 -22.33
CA LEU A 218 0.25 2.24 -21.75
C LEU A 218 -0.99 2.47 -22.63
N VAL A 219 -2.18 2.37 -22.06
CA VAL A 219 -3.46 2.51 -22.77
C VAL A 219 -4.27 3.72 -22.31
N GLY A 220 -3.95 4.29 -21.16
CA GLY A 220 -4.62 5.48 -20.61
C GLY A 220 -3.74 6.19 -19.58
N MET A 221 -4.13 7.41 -19.27
CA MET A 221 -3.55 8.21 -18.21
C MET A 221 -4.64 9.13 -17.64
N ASP A 222 -5.02 8.90 -16.41
CA ASP A 222 -6.08 9.61 -15.71
C ASP A 222 -5.45 10.70 -14.85
N ASP A 223 -5.72 11.96 -15.14
CA ASP A 223 -5.12 13.09 -14.46
C ASP A 223 -5.57 13.18 -13.00
N VAL A 224 -4.61 13.40 -12.11
CA VAL A 224 -4.82 13.65 -10.68
C VAL A 224 -4.03 14.89 -10.28
N SER A 225 -4.75 15.96 -9.92
CA SER A 225 -4.11 17.25 -9.64
C SER A 225 -3.83 17.45 -8.15
N GLU A 226 -2.75 18.19 -7.82
CA GLU A 226 -2.38 18.60 -6.46
C GLU A 226 -2.31 17.44 -5.45
N CYS A 227 -1.83 16.28 -5.88
CA CYS A 227 -1.83 15.04 -5.11
C CYS A 227 -0.43 14.40 -5.03
N MET A 228 0.35 14.42 -6.12
CA MET A 228 1.54 13.59 -6.28
C MET A 228 1.25 12.15 -5.84
N PRO A 229 0.40 11.39 -6.59
CA PRO A 229 -0.11 10.10 -6.16
C PRO A 229 1.01 9.09 -5.93
N ALA A 230 0.96 8.35 -4.80
CA ALA A 230 1.86 7.26 -4.47
C ALA A 230 1.07 5.94 -4.29
N GLY A 231 0.55 5.67 -3.11
CA GLY A 231 -0.18 4.44 -2.84
C GLY A 231 -1.49 4.28 -3.61
N LEU A 232 -1.78 3.06 -4.07
CA LEU A 232 -3.01 2.68 -4.73
C LEU A 232 -3.62 1.44 -4.10
N ALA A 233 -4.95 1.38 -4.01
CA ALA A 233 -5.66 0.16 -3.66
C ALA A 233 -6.98 0.05 -4.42
N THR A 234 -7.20 -1.06 -5.12
CA THR A 234 -8.49 -1.40 -5.71
C THR A 234 -9.45 -1.87 -4.62
N GLY A 235 -10.73 -1.49 -4.75
CA GLY A 235 -11.75 -1.86 -3.77
C GLY A 235 -13.09 -2.26 -4.38
N PRO A 236 -14.15 -2.32 -3.57
CA PRO A 236 -15.45 -2.82 -4.04
C PRO A 236 -16.05 -1.88 -5.08
N GLY A 237 -16.85 -2.46 -6.01
CA GLY A 237 -17.63 -1.69 -6.97
C GLY A 237 -16.84 -0.83 -7.95
N GLY A 238 -15.55 -1.13 -8.14
CA GLY A 238 -14.69 -0.37 -9.06
C GLY A 238 -14.06 0.87 -8.47
N GLN A 239 -13.92 0.89 -7.19
CA GLN A 239 -13.20 1.95 -6.50
C GLN A 239 -11.70 1.76 -6.66
N LEU A 240 -10.98 2.87 -6.80
CA LEU A 240 -9.55 2.98 -6.68
C LEU A 240 -9.25 4.07 -5.66
N LEU A 241 -8.72 3.70 -4.49
CA LEU A 241 -8.25 4.67 -3.52
C LEU A 241 -6.82 5.07 -3.87
N VAL A 242 -6.57 6.38 -3.88
CA VAL A 242 -5.28 7.02 -4.19
C VAL A 242 -4.79 7.74 -2.94
N GLY A 243 -3.61 7.40 -2.48
CA GLY A 243 -2.88 8.13 -1.48
C GLY A 243 -2.17 9.34 -2.12
N CYS A 244 -2.56 10.56 -1.73
CA CYS A 244 -1.77 11.73 -2.05
C CYS A 244 -0.56 11.78 -1.12
N SER A 245 0.64 11.82 -1.70
CA SER A 245 1.89 11.53 -1.00
C SER A 245 2.31 12.61 0.00
N ASP A 246 3.30 12.27 0.80
CA ASP A 246 4.01 13.22 1.65
C ASP A 246 4.80 14.25 0.82
N ASP A 247 5.31 13.87 -0.35
CA ASP A 247 5.93 14.81 -1.29
C ASP A 247 4.93 15.86 -1.78
N GLY A 248 3.66 15.48 -2.00
CA GLY A 248 2.59 16.43 -2.30
C GLY A 248 2.38 17.44 -1.15
N VAL A 249 2.39 16.98 0.08
CA VAL A 249 2.30 17.86 1.26
C VAL A 249 3.54 18.77 1.37
N HIS A 250 4.73 18.24 1.12
CA HIS A 250 5.97 19.02 1.10
C HIS A 250 6.02 20.04 -0.06
N ALA A 251 5.38 19.75 -1.18
CA ALA A 251 5.18 20.70 -2.29
C ALA A 251 4.16 21.80 -1.97
N GLY A 252 3.45 21.69 -0.84
CA GLY A 252 2.49 22.69 -0.37
C GLY A 252 1.04 22.40 -0.72
N PHE A 253 0.73 21.21 -1.22
CA PHE A 253 -0.64 20.79 -1.49
C PHE A 253 -1.36 20.37 -0.20
N PRO A 254 -2.71 20.45 -0.15
CA PRO A 254 -3.48 19.96 0.98
C PRO A 254 -3.26 18.46 1.22
N ALA A 255 -3.12 18.05 2.48
CA ALA A 255 -3.11 16.64 2.83
C ALA A 255 -4.52 16.04 2.65
N HIS A 256 -4.68 15.18 1.66
CA HIS A 256 -5.94 14.50 1.34
C HIS A 256 -5.69 13.14 0.68
N SER A 257 -6.75 12.39 0.45
CA SER A 257 -6.73 11.16 -0.33
C SER A 257 -7.95 11.14 -1.25
N LEU A 258 -7.83 10.49 -2.41
CA LEU A 258 -8.86 10.53 -3.43
C LEU A 258 -9.45 9.15 -3.70
N LEU A 259 -10.75 9.09 -3.94
CA LEU A 259 -11.41 7.90 -4.43
C LEU A 259 -11.80 8.12 -5.89
N LEU A 260 -11.30 7.29 -6.77
CA LEU A 260 -11.59 7.30 -8.19
C LEU A 260 -12.51 6.13 -8.56
N ASP A 261 -13.24 6.29 -9.66
CA ASP A 261 -13.81 5.18 -10.40
C ASP A 261 -12.72 4.62 -11.33
N ALA A 262 -12.34 3.38 -11.13
CA ALA A 262 -11.19 2.76 -11.81
C ALA A 262 -11.38 2.52 -13.31
N VAL A 263 -12.61 2.66 -13.84
CA VAL A 263 -12.89 2.52 -15.29
C VAL A 263 -12.81 3.86 -16.01
N SER A 264 -13.36 4.90 -15.39
CA SER A 264 -13.42 6.23 -16.00
C SER A 264 -12.30 7.17 -15.56
N GLY A 265 -11.47 6.78 -14.59
CA GLY A 265 -10.42 7.60 -14.00
C GLY A 265 -10.92 8.82 -13.21
N LYS A 266 -12.25 8.99 -13.08
CA LYS A 266 -12.82 10.17 -12.45
C LYS A 266 -12.76 10.14 -10.95
N VAL A 267 -12.30 11.22 -10.33
CA VAL A 267 -12.41 11.44 -8.89
C VAL A 267 -13.88 11.51 -8.50
N THR A 268 -14.30 10.62 -7.62
CA THR A 268 -15.67 10.52 -7.11
C THR A 268 -15.83 11.09 -5.72
N GLN A 269 -14.72 11.16 -4.94
CA GLN A 269 -14.71 11.69 -3.59
C GLN A 269 -13.29 12.08 -3.15
N SER A 270 -13.19 13.10 -2.26
CA SER A 270 -11.97 13.46 -1.51
C SER A 270 -12.16 13.19 -0.03
N PHE A 271 -11.08 12.79 0.64
CA PHE A 271 -11.00 12.59 2.09
C PHE A 271 -9.96 13.54 2.67
N ASP A 272 -10.40 14.72 3.13
CA ASP A 272 -9.53 15.79 3.62
C ASP A 272 -9.08 15.61 5.08
N ARG A 273 -9.33 14.43 5.65
CA ARG A 273 -8.96 14.10 7.02
C ARG A 273 -7.77 13.17 7.13
N VAL A 274 -7.30 12.66 6.02
CA VAL A 274 -6.14 11.78 5.90
C VAL A 274 -5.44 12.00 4.58
N GLY A 275 -4.13 12.23 4.62
CA GLY A 275 -3.28 12.45 3.45
C GLY A 275 -1.82 12.58 3.85
N GLY A 276 -0.93 12.75 2.88
CA GLY A 276 0.51 12.60 3.07
C GLY A 276 0.84 11.12 3.26
N SER A 277 0.22 10.25 2.46
CA SER A 277 0.35 8.79 2.56
C SER A 277 1.12 8.22 1.38
N ASP A 278 2.09 7.38 1.70
CA ASP A 278 2.91 6.67 0.73
C ASP A 278 2.22 5.38 0.30
N GLU A 279 1.83 4.52 1.23
CA GLU A 279 1.14 3.28 0.91
C GLU A 279 -0.33 3.28 1.34
N VAL A 280 -1.16 2.62 0.52
CA VAL A 280 -2.59 2.40 0.73
C VAL A 280 -2.90 0.92 0.62
N TRP A 281 -3.74 0.41 1.51
CA TRP A 281 -4.14 -0.99 1.56
C TRP A 281 -5.66 -1.15 1.59
N TYR A 282 -6.17 -2.18 0.92
CA TYR A 282 -7.56 -2.61 1.04
C TYR A 282 -7.64 -4.02 1.62
N ASP A 283 -8.34 -4.17 2.75
CA ASP A 283 -8.67 -5.47 3.31
C ASP A 283 -10.13 -5.83 2.99
N ALA A 284 -10.30 -6.79 2.11
CA ALA A 284 -11.62 -7.22 1.64
C ALA A 284 -12.49 -7.85 2.75
N LYS A 285 -11.88 -8.44 3.79
CA LYS A 285 -12.62 -9.06 4.89
C LYS A 285 -13.24 -8.03 5.83
N SER A 286 -12.50 -6.97 6.16
CA SER A 286 -13.03 -5.87 6.98
C SER A 286 -13.82 -4.85 6.15
N GLY A 287 -13.68 -4.85 4.82
CA GLY A 287 -14.24 -3.84 3.92
C GLY A 287 -13.65 -2.45 4.14
N ARG A 288 -12.38 -2.35 4.54
CA ARG A 288 -11.72 -1.10 4.89
C ARG A 288 -10.51 -0.83 4.03
N TYR A 289 -10.34 0.43 3.69
CA TYR A 289 -9.07 0.97 3.27
C TYR A 289 -8.28 1.47 4.47
N THR A 290 -6.98 1.31 4.43
CA THR A 290 -6.03 1.88 5.39
C THR A 290 -4.91 2.60 4.65
N LEU A 291 -4.45 3.70 5.20
CA LEU A 291 -3.44 4.57 4.61
C LEU A 291 -2.34 4.83 5.64
N ALA A 292 -1.09 4.60 5.26
CA ALA A 292 0.07 4.97 6.07
C ALA A 292 0.45 6.44 5.79
N ALA A 293 -0.21 7.36 6.48
CA ALA A 293 -0.11 8.79 6.25
C ALA A 293 0.97 9.41 7.14
N VAL A 294 2.23 9.32 6.69
CA VAL A 294 3.42 9.76 7.42
C VAL A 294 3.49 11.28 7.58
N ALA A 295 2.99 12.04 6.61
CA ALA A 295 2.94 13.50 6.64
C ALA A 295 1.52 14.06 6.90
N ASN A 296 0.65 13.29 7.55
CA ASN A 296 -0.67 13.79 7.92
C ASN A 296 -0.55 14.97 8.90
N PRO A 297 -1.34 16.04 8.75
CA PRO A 297 -1.36 17.13 9.70
C PRO A 297 -1.62 16.65 11.14
N GLY A 298 -0.71 16.95 12.04
CA GLY A 298 -0.73 16.48 13.42
C GLY A 298 0.11 15.24 13.71
N GLY A 299 0.81 14.71 12.71
CA GLY A 299 1.79 13.62 12.83
C GLY A 299 1.37 12.33 12.13
N PRO A 300 2.27 11.34 12.10
CA PRO A 300 2.05 10.08 11.40
C PRO A 300 0.83 9.29 11.92
N VAL A 301 -0.03 8.84 11.01
CA VAL A 301 -1.25 8.10 11.36
C VAL A 301 -1.50 6.93 10.39
N ILE A 302 -2.24 5.95 10.87
CA ILE A 302 -3.02 5.05 10.02
C ILE A 302 -4.41 5.66 9.88
N GLY A 303 -4.74 6.12 8.68
CA GLY A 303 -6.09 6.53 8.34
C GLY A 303 -6.95 5.34 7.95
N VAL A 304 -8.21 5.30 8.39
CA VAL A 304 -9.13 4.21 8.11
C VAL A 304 -10.40 4.74 7.44
N ILE A 305 -10.73 4.14 6.30
CA ILE A 305 -11.92 4.49 5.51
C ILE A 305 -12.76 3.23 5.30
N ASP A 306 -14.05 3.32 5.59
CA ASP A 306 -15.02 2.28 5.20
C ASP A 306 -15.23 2.34 3.68
N ALA A 307 -14.87 1.25 2.99
CA ALA A 307 -14.94 1.20 1.54
C ALA A 307 -16.39 1.07 1.01
N ASN A 308 -17.29 0.44 1.77
CA ASN A 308 -18.68 0.26 1.36
C ASN A 308 -19.48 1.56 1.49
N ASP A 309 -19.34 2.21 2.65
CA ASP A 309 -20.03 3.47 2.95
C ASP A 309 -19.26 4.70 2.41
N ARG A 310 -18.03 4.51 1.92
CA ARG A 310 -17.11 5.57 1.48
C ARG A 310 -16.96 6.66 2.55
N ARG A 311 -16.74 6.25 3.79
CA ARG A 311 -16.73 7.12 4.95
C ARG A 311 -15.41 6.98 5.72
N TRP A 312 -14.75 8.11 5.97
CA TRP A 312 -13.63 8.14 6.92
C TRP A 312 -14.10 7.76 8.32
N LEU A 313 -13.43 6.80 8.95
CA LEU A 313 -13.73 6.28 10.28
C LEU A 313 -12.89 6.93 11.37
N GLY A 314 -11.66 7.32 11.05
CA GLY A 314 -10.74 7.93 12.00
C GLY A 314 -9.29 7.73 11.64
N ASN A 315 -8.42 8.40 12.38
CA ASN A 315 -6.97 8.26 12.33
C ASN A 315 -6.46 7.69 13.65
N VAL A 316 -5.48 6.79 13.59
CA VAL A 316 -4.79 6.24 14.75
C VAL A 316 -3.29 6.55 14.62
N HIS A 317 -2.66 7.03 15.68
CA HIS A 317 -1.22 7.31 15.65
C HIS A 317 -0.43 6.04 15.29
N SER A 318 0.39 6.12 14.24
CA SER A 318 1.17 4.99 13.75
C SER A 318 2.54 4.90 14.42
N GLY A 319 3.35 5.92 14.29
CA GLY A 319 4.69 6.00 14.82
C GLY A 319 5.68 6.64 13.86
N LYS A 320 6.93 6.75 14.30
CA LYS A 320 7.97 7.44 13.55
C LYS A 320 8.22 6.80 12.18
N SER A 321 8.22 7.60 11.14
CA SER A 321 8.51 7.19 9.75
C SER A 321 7.59 6.07 9.21
N ALA A 322 6.40 5.88 9.80
CA ALA A 322 5.45 4.85 9.36
C ALA A 322 4.80 5.28 8.03
N HIS A 323 5.35 4.84 6.91
CA HIS A 323 4.86 5.14 5.56
C HIS A 323 4.31 3.90 4.83
N SER A 324 4.45 2.71 5.41
CA SER A 324 3.95 1.46 4.87
C SER A 324 2.88 0.82 5.75
N VAL A 325 1.86 0.22 5.15
CA VAL A 325 0.81 -0.54 5.81
C VAL A 325 0.32 -1.66 4.92
N ALA A 326 0.31 -2.87 5.44
CA ALA A 326 -0.38 -3.98 4.78
C ALA A 326 -1.18 -4.79 5.81
N GLY A 327 -2.24 -5.43 5.37
CA GLY A 327 -3.10 -6.13 6.31
C GLY A 327 -3.75 -7.37 5.74
N VAL A 328 -4.13 -8.26 6.64
CA VAL A 328 -4.88 -9.46 6.33
C VAL A 328 -5.85 -9.78 7.46
N ASP A 329 -7.07 -10.12 7.10
CA ASP A 329 -8.10 -10.57 8.04
C ASP A 329 -8.41 -9.56 9.18
N GLY A 330 -8.34 -8.25 8.91
CA GLY A 330 -8.58 -7.19 9.89
C GLY A 330 -7.39 -6.90 10.81
N THR A 331 -6.23 -7.48 10.52
CA THR A 331 -4.97 -7.20 11.22
C THR A 331 -4.03 -6.44 10.29
N LEU A 332 -3.51 -5.31 10.76
CA LEU A 332 -2.60 -4.43 10.01
C LEU A 332 -1.20 -4.52 10.57
N PHE A 333 -0.21 -4.51 9.70
CA PHE A 333 1.21 -4.50 10.01
C PHE A 333 1.82 -3.20 9.51
N VAL A 334 2.49 -2.48 10.39
CA VAL A 334 3.01 -1.13 10.15
C VAL A 334 4.45 -1.04 10.65
N PRO A 335 5.44 -1.04 9.78
CA PRO A 335 6.83 -0.80 10.16
C PRO A 335 6.99 0.62 10.73
N VAL A 336 7.77 0.72 11.79
CA VAL A 336 8.02 1.98 12.51
C VAL A 336 9.53 2.14 12.71
N GLY A 337 10.02 3.32 12.42
CA GLY A 337 11.44 3.63 12.46
C GLY A 337 12.04 3.73 13.87
N ALA A 338 13.34 3.51 13.94
CA ALA A 338 14.09 3.68 15.18
C ALA A 338 13.95 5.10 15.76
N GLY A 339 13.88 5.19 17.09
CA GLY A 339 13.60 6.41 17.84
C GLY A 339 12.10 6.71 18.00
N ASP A 340 11.23 5.75 17.74
CA ASP A 340 9.84 5.76 18.22
C ASP A 340 9.81 5.47 19.72
N ASP A 341 8.96 6.17 20.48
CA ASP A 341 8.90 6.07 21.95
C ASP A 341 8.57 4.64 22.43
N ALA A 342 7.73 3.93 21.69
CA ALA A 342 7.33 2.55 22.02
C ALA A 342 8.28 1.49 21.44
N CYS A 343 9.05 1.84 20.40
CA CYS A 343 9.99 0.96 19.71
C CYS A 343 11.34 1.66 19.47
N PRO A 344 12.20 1.83 20.46
CA PRO A 344 13.43 2.63 20.32
C PRO A 344 14.36 2.18 19.18
N ASN A 345 14.38 0.89 18.86
CA ASN A 345 15.16 0.33 17.75
C ASN A 345 14.35 0.16 16.46
N GLY A 346 13.11 0.61 16.45
CA GLY A 346 12.13 0.28 15.40
C GLY A 346 11.49 -1.09 15.61
N CYS A 347 10.32 -1.29 15.04
CA CYS A 347 9.56 -2.53 15.12
C CYS A 347 8.48 -2.58 14.04
N VAL A 348 7.74 -3.68 13.96
CA VAL A 348 6.46 -3.70 13.25
C VAL A 348 5.34 -3.61 14.29
N LYS A 349 4.60 -2.50 14.29
CA LYS A 349 3.38 -2.36 15.08
C LYS A 349 2.24 -3.11 14.43
N VAL A 350 1.43 -3.80 15.25
CA VAL A 350 0.27 -4.55 14.76
C VAL A 350 -1.00 -3.91 15.29
N PHE A 351 -1.90 -3.56 14.38
CA PHE A 351 -3.19 -2.98 14.73
C PHE A 351 -4.32 -3.95 14.36
N GLY A 352 -5.39 -3.95 15.17
CA GLY A 352 -6.62 -4.68 14.91
C GLY A 352 -7.80 -3.73 14.70
N HIS A 353 -8.71 -4.12 13.82
CA HIS A 353 -9.99 -3.42 13.59
C HIS A 353 -11.06 -3.85 14.58
#